data_152760ad2917629447d665ae86827b4f
#
_entry.id   152760ad2917629447d665ae86827b4f
#
_cell.length_a   1.000
_cell.length_b   1.000
_cell.length_c   1.000
_cell.angle_alpha   90.00
_cell.angle_beta   90.00
_cell.angle_gamma   90.00
#
_symmetry.space_group_name_H-M   'P 1'
#
loop_
_entity.id
_entity.type
_entity.pdbx_description
1 polymer ?
#
loop_
_entity_poly.entity_id
_entity_poly.type
_entity_poly.pdbx_seq_one_letter_code
_entity_poly.pdbx_strand_id
1 'polypeptide(L)'
;MPSDLGHVIEEALGMAPVRSRPLAGGCVGDVVQLSMPDGARLVAKFGDPGTQMDLEGWMLQYLRDHSDLPVPRVVFQADRLLIMEYLPNRGGITEDAQRHGAELLAALHEITQATFGLEKDTLIGGLHQPNPASDSWLEFFRDQRLMYMGSEALRAGQLPTVMMSRIGALCANLDKWLTEPSAPSLIHGDMWSGNVLCAAGRISGLIDPAIYYADPEIELAFITLFGTFGDAFFSRYAELRPTAEGFFEERRDLYNLYPLLVHVRLFGGSYVQSVDAILARYGV
;
A
#
# COMPACT_ATOMS: atom_id res chain seq x y z
N MET A 1 -21.97 4.10 9.16
CA MET A 1 -21.65 4.42 10.58
C MET A 1 -22.59 3.66 11.49
N PRO A 2 -22.10 3.03 12.59
CA PRO A 2 -22.96 2.44 13.62
C PRO A 2 -23.91 3.48 14.20
N SER A 3 -25.18 3.11 14.42
CA SER A 3 -26.17 3.99 15.03
C SER A 3 -25.85 4.35 16.50
N ASP A 4 -24.97 3.60 17.14
CA ASP A 4 -24.48 3.81 18.50
C ASP A 4 -22.95 3.71 18.53
N LEU A 5 -22.28 4.68 17.90
CA LEU A 5 -20.82 4.80 17.89
C LEU A 5 -20.22 4.86 19.30
N GLY A 6 -20.89 5.61 20.21
CA GLY A 6 -20.41 5.79 21.59
C GLY A 6 -20.29 4.45 22.32
N HIS A 7 -21.32 3.62 22.23
CA HIS A 7 -21.35 2.31 22.87
C HIS A 7 -20.30 1.33 22.30
N VAL A 8 -20.17 1.28 20.97
CA VAL A 8 -19.15 0.43 20.31
C VAL A 8 -17.73 0.79 20.76
N ILE A 9 -17.42 2.09 20.87
CA ILE A 9 -16.11 2.54 21.33
C ILE A 9 -15.93 2.28 22.83
N GLU A 10 -16.98 2.45 23.64
CA GLU A 10 -16.95 2.15 25.08
C GLU A 10 -16.72 0.66 25.34
N GLU A 11 -17.36 -0.23 24.58
CA GLU A 11 -17.08 -1.68 24.65
C GLU A 11 -15.62 -2.01 24.33
N ALA A 12 -15.06 -1.36 23.29
CA ALA A 12 -13.69 -1.62 22.84
C ALA A 12 -12.61 -1.04 23.79
N LEU A 13 -12.84 0.15 24.35
CA LEU A 13 -11.83 0.92 25.11
C LEU A 13 -12.14 1.10 26.59
N GLY A 14 -13.32 0.69 27.06
CA GLY A 14 -13.78 0.92 28.44
C GLY A 14 -14.21 2.37 28.73
N MET A 15 -14.26 3.25 27.70
CA MET A 15 -14.72 4.63 27.83
C MET A 15 -15.29 5.15 26.51
N ALA A 16 -16.39 5.90 26.60
CA ALA A 16 -17.01 6.55 25.44
C ALA A 16 -16.25 7.84 25.05
N PRO A 17 -16.18 8.17 23.74
CA PRO A 17 -15.60 9.43 23.31
C PRO A 17 -16.50 10.63 23.69
N VAL A 18 -15.89 11.76 24.07
CA VAL A 18 -16.63 13.01 24.33
C VAL A 18 -17.08 13.71 23.05
N ARG A 19 -16.39 13.42 21.92
CA ARG A 19 -16.73 13.96 20.60
C ARG A 19 -16.25 13.01 19.51
N SER A 20 -17.04 12.89 18.46
CA SER A 20 -16.68 12.22 17.22
C SER A 20 -16.84 13.13 16.01
N ARG A 21 -15.99 12.99 15.00
CA ARG A 21 -16.05 13.75 13.76
C ARG A 21 -15.66 12.83 12.58
N PRO A 22 -16.50 12.70 11.53
CA PRO A 22 -16.12 12.01 10.33
C PRO A 22 -14.84 12.61 9.73
N LEU A 23 -13.95 11.76 9.23
CA LEU A 23 -12.80 12.16 8.43
C LEU A 23 -13.10 11.84 6.96
N ALA A 24 -12.73 12.76 6.07
CA ALA A 24 -12.77 12.51 4.64
C ALA A 24 -11.51 11.70 4.27
N GLY A 25 -11.68 10.65 3.46
CA GLY A 25 -10.59 9.81 2.96
C GLY A 25 -10.72 8.36 3.44
N GLY A 26 -10.15 7.46 2.68
CA GLY A 26 -10.21 6.01 2.86
C GLY A 26 -11.06 5.33 1.78
N CYS A 27 -10.48 4.33 1.10
CA CYS A 27 -11.20 3.53 0.11
C CYS A 27 -12.08 2.46 0.77
N VAL A 28 -11.86 2.16 2.05
CA VAL A 28 -12.51 1.07 2.78
C VAL A 28 -13.02 1.56 4.13
N GLY A 29 -14.36 1.51 4.32
CA GLY A 29 -15.02 1.76 5.60
C GLY A 29 -15.24 3.24 5.96
N ASP A 30 -16.02 3.45 7.03
CA ASP A 30 -16.25 4.75 7.64
C ASP A 30 -15.09 5.11 8.58
N VAL A 31 -14.50 6.29 8.42
CA VAL A 31 -13.39 6.77 9.24
C VAL A 31 -13.82 7.94 10.11
N VAL A 32 -13.55 7.86 11.42
CA VAL A 32 -13.99 8.85 12.42
C VAL A 32 -12.85 9.23 13.35
N GLN A 33 -12.63 10.52 13.53
CA GLN A 33 -11.77 11.02 14.61
C GLN A 33 -12.56 11.02 15.92
N LEU A 34 -11.94 10.50 16.97
CA LEU A 34 -12.47 10.48 18.34
C LEU A 34 -11.67 11.43 19.22
N SER A 35 -12.36 12.19 20.07
CA SER A 35 -11.74 12.93 21.19
C SER A 35 -12.12 12.20 22.47
N MET A 36 -11.14 11.72 23.21
CA MET A 36 -11.34 10.95 24.42
C MET A 36 -11.39 11.84 25.68
N PRO A 37 -12.02 11.40 26.80
CA PRO A 37 -12.11 12.18 28.04
C PRO A 37 -10.76 12.55 28.65
N ASP A 38 -9.73 11.74 28.43
CA ASP A 38 -8.34 11.96 28.89
C ASP A 38 -7.54 12.93 27.98
N GLY A 39 -8.20 13.48 26.95
CA GLY A 39 -7.58 14.37 25.97
C GLY A 39 -6.90 13.66 24.79
N ALA A 40 -6.86 12.34 24.77
CA ALA A 40 -6.33 11.58 23.63
C ALA A 40 -7.19 11.81 22.38
N ARG A 41 -6.52 11.81 21.23
CA ARG A 41 -7.17 11.80 19.92
C ARG A 41 -6.89 10.47 19.25
N LEU A 42 -7.94 9.80 18.82
CA LEU A 42 -7.86 8.52 18.13
C LEU A 42 -8.59 8.61 16.77
N VAL A 43 -8.33 7.62 15.92
CA VAL A 43 -9.09 7.38 14.69
C VAL A 43 -9.70 5.99 14.80
N ALA A 44 -10.99 5.89 14.52
CA ALA A 44 -11.68 4.62 14.37
C ALA A 44 -12.07 4.40 12.91
N LYS A 45 -11.71 3.22 12.37
CA LYS A 45 -12.17 2.73 11.06
C LYS A 45 -13.17 1.61 11.29
N PHE A 46 -14.31 1.70 10.62
CA PHE A 46 -15.39 0.72 10.69
C PHE A 46 -15.56 0.04 9.35
N GLY A 47 -15.59 -1.26 9.34
CA GLY A 47 -15.83 -2.08 8.17
C GLY A 47 -17.10 -2.91 8.28
N ASP A 48 -17.55 -3.43 7.15
CA ASP A 48 -18.56 -4.48 7.08
C ASP A 48 -18.00 -5.81 7.59
N PRO A 49 -18.85 -6.82 7.90
CA PRO A 49 -18.35 -8.16 8.25
C PRO A 49 -17.42 -8.72 7.18
N GLY A 50 -16.24 -9.20 7.60
CA GLY A 50 -15.20 -9.74 6.71
C GLY A 50 -14.28 -8.68 6.09
N THR A 51 -14.31 -7.45 6.56
CA THR A 51 -13.38 -6.37 6.09
C THR A 51 -11.94 -6.60 6.57
N GLN A 52 -11.76 -7.44 7.61
CA GLN A 52 -10.44 -7.79 8.16
C GLN A 52 -9.65 -6.57 8.67
N MET A 53 -10.31 -5.68 9.42
CA MET A 53 -9.67 -4.51 10.05
C MET A 53 -8.56 -4.91 11.04
N ASP A 54 -8.66 -6.09 11.63
CA ASP A 54 -7.63 -6.69 12.48
C ASP A 54 -6.36 -7.02 11.70
N LEU A 55 -6.46 -7.41 10.43
CA LEU A 55 -5.32 -7.65 9.56
C LEU A 55 -4.63 -6.31 9.18
N GLU A 56 -5.40 -5.25 8.92
CA GLU A 56 -4.82 -3.91 8.74
C GLU A 56 -4.09 -3.44 10.01
N GLY A 57 -4.71 -3.65 11.16
CA GLY A 57 -4.07 -3.37 12.46
C GLY A 57 -2.77 -4.16 12.66
N TRP A 58 -2.75 -5.43 12.28
CA TRP A 58 -1.55 -6.26 12.33
C TRP A 58 -0.45 -5.73 11.39
N MET A 59 -0.78 -5.29 10.17
CA MET A 59 0.20 -4.70 9.25
C MET A 59 0.83 -3.42 9.80
N LEU A 60 0.03 -2.56 10.44
CA LEU A 60 0.54 -1.35 11.11
C LEU A 60 1.47 -1.70 12.29
N GLN A 61 1.09 -2.68 13.11
CA GLN A 61 1.95 -3.18 14.21
C GLN A 61 3.25 -3.76 13.66
N TYR A 62 3.17 -4.56 12.59
CA TYR A 62 4.36 -5.13 11.96
C TYR A 62 5.36 -4.04 11.52
N LEU A 63 4.89 -3.01 10.80
CA LEU A 63 5.74 -1.88 10.40
C LEU A 63 6.36 -1.17 11.62
N ARG A 64 5.58 -0.95 12.67
CA ARG A 64 6.04 -0.29 13.89
C ARG A 64 7.11 -1.09 14.63
N ASP A 65 6.97 -2.42 14.65
CA ASP A 65 7.88 -3.31 15.38
C ASP A 65 9.17 -3.60 14.62
N HIS A 66 9.15 -3.44 13.28
CA HIS A 66 10.28 -3.79 12.41
C HIS A 66 10.95 -2.58 11.74
N SER A 67 10.39 -1.36 11.88
CA SER A 67 10.94 -0.17 11.22
C SER A 67 10.73 1.10 12.05
N ASP A 68 11.43 2.16 11.65
CA ASP A 68 11.22 3.52 12.20
C ASP A 68 10.18 4.31 11.38
N LEU A 69 9.40 3.64 10.52
CA LEU A 69 8.39 4.29 9.71
C LEU A 69 7.30 4.89 10.62
N PRO A 70 6.94 6.17 10.47
CA PRO A 70 5.90 6.79 11.28
C PRO A 70 4.52 6.24 10.89
N VAL A 71 4.06 5.23 11.60
CA VAL A 71 2.72 4.65 11.45
C VAL A 71 1.92 4.83 12.72
N PRO A 72 0.58 4.93 12.68
CA PRO A 72 -0.22 5.09 13.88
C PRO A 72 -0.12 3.86 14.79
N ARG A 73 -0.02 4.10 16.10
CA ARG A 73 -0.09 3.02 17.07
C ARG A 73 -1.51 2.47 17.11
N VAL A 74 -1.65 1.16 16.96
CA VAL A 74 -2.92 0.45 17.11
C VAL A 74 -3.30 0.40 18.59
N VAL A 75 -4.53 0.78 18.90
CA VAL A 75 -5.10 0.78 20.26
C VAL A 75 -6.06 -0.37 20.45
N PHE A 76 -6.85 -0.68 19.42
CA PHE A 76 -7.79 -1.81 19.39
C PHE A 76 -7.96 -2.31 17.96
N GLN A 77 -8.10 -3.61 17.78
CA GLN A 77 -8.38 -4.21 16.47
C GLN A 77 -9.32 -5.42 16.60
N ALA A 78 -10.26 -5.53 15.66
CA ALA A 78 -11.17 -6.64 15.46
C ALA A 78 -11.59 -6.66 13.99
N ASP A 79 -12.25 -7.72 13.51
CA ASP A 79 -12.68 -7.88 12.10
C ASP A 79 -13.33 -6.62 11.50
N ARG A 80 -14.14 -5.90 12.30
CA ARG A 80 -14.93 -4.75 11.83
C ARG A 80 -14.52 -3.39 12.40
N LEU A 81 -13.55 -3.35 13.27
CA LEU A 81 -13.16 -2.14 13.99
C LEU A 81 -11.66 -2.10 14.20
N LEU A 82 -11.04 -1.03 13.71
CA LEU A 82 -9.67 -0.67 14.00
C LEU A 82 -9.66 0.69 14.69
N ILE A 83 -9.07 0.78 15.89
CA ILE A 83 -8.85 2.05 16.57
C ILE A 83 -7.35 2.28 16.71
N MET A 84 -6.91 3.44 16.26
CA MET A 84 -5.50 3.81 16.21
C MET A 84 -5.28 5.25 16.65
N GLU A 85 -4.05 5.58 16.93
CA GLU A 85 -3.60 6.93 17.25
C GLU A 85 -3.93 7.91 16.10
N TYR A 86 -4.36 9.12 16.45
CA TYR A 86 -4.51 10.19 15.48
C TYR A 86 -3.16 10.83 15.18
N LEU A 87 -2.71 10.74 13.95
CA LEU A 87 -1.52 11.45 13.46
C LEU A 87 -1.92 12.79 12.83
N PRO A 88 -1.14 13.87 13.08
CA PRO A 88 -1.42 15.17 12.50
C PRO A 88 -1.34 15.12 10.96
N ASN A 89 -2.35 15.68 10.30
CA ASN A 89 -2.34 15.89 8.85
C ASN A 89 -2.70 17.36 8.59
N ARG A 90 -1.69 18.23 8.56
CA ARG A 90 -1.83 19.69 8.41
C ARG A 90 -0.74 20.22 7.49
N GLY A 91 -0.93 20.06 6.20
CA GLY A 91 0.01 20.53 5.19
C GLY A 91 0.00 19.64 3.95
N GLY A 92 0.58 20.14 2.86
CA GLY A 92 0.78 19.37 1.64
C GLY A 92 2.11 18.61 1.65
N ILE A 93 2.31 17.77 0.64
CA ILE A 93 3.56 17.07 0.35
C ILE A 93 4.53 18.10 -0.28
N THR A 94 5.22 18.87 0.58
CA THR A 94 6.24 19.85 0.16
C THR A 94 7.53 19.14 -0.25
N GLU A 95 8.50 19.86 -0.87
CA GLU A 95 9.79 19.28 -1.19
C GLU A 95 10.53 18.72 0.05
N ASP A 96 10.43 19.40 1.22
CA ASP A 96 11.03 18.89 2.45
C ASP A 96 10.34 17.61 2.93
N ALA A 97 9.01 17.54 2.81
CA ALA A 97 8.26 16.29 3.09
C ALA A 97 8.64 15.17 2.12
N GLN A 98 8.89 15.48 0.85
CA GLN A 98 9.35 14.50 -0.14
C GLN A 98 10.76 13.98 0.20
N ARG A 99 11.70 14.85 0.55
CA ARG A 99 13.05 14.44 0.99
C ARG A 99 12.98 13.55 2.23
N HIS A 100 12.14 13.93 3.20
CA HIS A 100 11.90 13.11 4.38
C HIS A 100 11.26 11.77 4.04
N GLY A 101 10.30 11.72 3.11
CA GLY A 101 9.72 10.48 2.61
C GLY A 101 10.76 9.56 1.98
N ALA A 102 11.70 10.13 1.22
CA ALA A 102 12.82 9.38 0.65
C ALA A 102 13.73 8.76 1.72
N GLU A 103 14.02 9.50 2.79
CA GLU A 103 14.81 9.01 3.92
C GLU A 103 14.11 7.84 4.63
N LEU A 104 12.80 7.98 4.86
CA LEU A 104 12.00 6.96 5.52
C LEU A 104 11.91 5.67 4.67
N LEU A 105 11.63 5.80 3.37
CA LEU A 105 11.49 4.63 2.50
C LEU A 105 12.85 3.98 2.16
N ALA A 106 13.93 4.76 2.04
CA ALA A 106 15.26 4.18 1.89
C ALA A 106 15.62 3.33 3.11
N ALA A 107 15.34 3.82 4.33
CA ALA A 107 15.56 3.07 5.57
C ALA A 107 14.65 1.83 5.67
N LEU A 108 13.37 1.93 5.27
CA LEU A 108 12.45 0.79 5.21
C LEU A 108 12.97 -0.30 4.27
N HIS A 109 13.44 0.09 3.08
CA HIS A 109 13.94 -0.83 2.08
C HIS A 109 15.28 -1.50 2.45
N GLU A 110 16.01 -1.02 3.47
CA GLU A 110 17.19 -1.70 4.03
C GLU A 110 16.81 -2.89 4.94
N ILE A 111 15.53 -2.99 5.34
CA ILE A 111 15.03 -4.10 6.16
C ILE A 111 14.75 -5.29 5.23
N THR A 112 15.53 -6.34 5.36
CA THR A 112 15.50 -7.49 4.45
C THR A 112 15.22 -8.80 5.17
N GLN A 113 14.79 -9.80 4.42
CA GLN A 113 14.66 -11.19 4.87
C GLN A 113 15.15 -12.17 3.79
N ALA A 114 15.09 -13.46 4.07
CA ALA A 114 15.64 -14.49 3.18
C ALA A 114 14.80 -14.73 1.92
N THR A 115 13.47 -14.55 1.99
CA THR A 115 12.52 -14.87 0.90
C THR A 115 11.61 -13.70 0.60
N PHE A 116 11.07 -13.63 -0.61
CA PHE A 116 9.96 -12.75 -0.95
C PHE A 116 8.66 -13.23 -0.30
N GLY A 117 7.68 -12.32 -0.17
CA GLY A 117 6.41 -12.60 0.49
C GLY A 117 6.39 -12.17 1.95
N LEU A 118 5.54 -12.78 2.76
CA LEU A 118 5.40 -12.47 4.18
C LEU A 118 4.82 -13.70 4.91
N GLU A 119 4.99 -13.77 6.22
CA GLU A 119 4.44 -14.87 7.04
C GLU A 119 2.91 -14.99 7.01
N LYS A 120 2.23 -13.94 6.55
CA LYS A 120 0.77 -13.88 6.35
C LYS A 120 0.43 -13.25 5.01
N ASP A 121 -0.68 -13.69 4.43
CA ASP A 121 -1.35 -12.93 3.38
C ASP A 121 -1.85 -11.60 3.94
N THR A 122 -1.82 -10.57 3.11
CA THR A 122 -2.19 -9.20 3.49
C THR A 122 -3.36 -8.69 2.65
N LEU A 123 -3.63 -7.40 2.75
CA LEU A 123 -4.64 -6.72 1.94
C LEU A 123 -4.02 -5.61 1.11
N ILE A 124 -4.61 -5.31 -0.04
CA ILE A 124 -4.38 -4.10 -0.81
C ILE A 124 -5.72 -3.52 -1.26
N GLY A 125 -6.07 -2.32 -0.79
CA GLY A 125 -7.37 -1.72 -1.06
C GLY A 125 -8.55 -2.60 -0.64
N GLY A 126 -8.40 -3.41 0.42
CA GLY A 126 -9.39 -4.39 0.88
C GLY A 126 -9.44 -5.70 0.09
N LEU A 127 -8.61 -5.86 -0.95
CA LEU A 127 -8.48 -7.12 -1.69
C LEU A 127 -7.41 -8.01 -1.06
N HIS A 128 -7.65 -9.32 -1.05
CA HIS A 128 -6.66 -10.30 -0.60
C HIS A 128 -5.38 -10.22 -1.43
N GLN A 129 -4.24 -10.21 -0.75
CA GLN A 129 -2.89 -10.14 -1.33
C GLN A 129 -2.08 -11.35 -0.84
N PRO A 130 -1.92 -12.40 -1.66
CA PRO A 130 -1.21 -13.61 -1.24
C PRO A 130 0.30 -13.37 -1.14
N ASN A 131 0.92 -13.91 -0.08
CA ASN A 131 2.32 -13.70 0.24
C ASN A 131 3.08 -15.00 0.58
N PRO A 132 2.91 -16.11 -0.16
CA PRO A 132 3.69 -17.30 0.11
C PRO A 132 5.18 -17.00 -0.04
N ALA A 133 6.01 -17.66 0.78
CA ALA A 133 7.46 -17.51 0.67
C ALA A 133 7.95 -17.98 -0.71
N SER A 134 8.85 -17.19 -1.32
CA SER A 134 9.48 -17.49 -2.61
C SER A 134 10.94 -17.07 -2.60
N ASP A 135 11.81 -17.90 -3.18
CA ASP A 135 13.22 -17.57 -3.39
C ASP A 135 13.47 -16.75 -4.66
N SER A 136 12.46 -16.62 -5.54
CA SER A 136 12.53 -15.87 -6.80
C SER A 136 11.53 -14.74 -6.80
N TRP A 137 12.02 -13.53 -7.04
CA TRP A 137 11.18 -12.36 -7.26
C TRP A 137 10.36 -12.46 -8.54
N LEU A 138 10.98 -12.92 -9.61
CA LEU A 138 10.30 -13.05 -10.90
C LEU A 138 9.10 -14.00 -10.82
N GLU A 139 9.25 -15.13 -10.14
CA GLU A 139 8.16 -16.07 -9.91
C GLU A 139 7.10 -15.48 -8.99
N PHE A 140 7.51 -14.85 -7.88
CA PHE A 140 6.59 -14.22 -6.94
C PHE A 140 5.78 -13.11 -7.61
N PHE A 141 6.44 -12.19 -8.32
CA PHE A 141 5.77 -11.08 -9.00
C PHE A 141 4.83 -11.57 -10.10
N ARG A 142 5.27 -12.56 -10.90
CA ARG A 142 4.44 -13.23 -11.90
C ARG A 142 3.17 -13.81 -11.29
N ASP A 143 3.33 -14.70 -10.31
CA ASP A 143 2.25 -15.57 -9.85
C ASP A 143 1.37 -14.90 -8.78
N GLN A 144 2.00 -14.21 -7.81
CA GLN A 144 1.29 -13.65 -6.65
C GLN A 144 0.84 -12.21 -6.88
N ARG A 145 1.29 -11.55 -7.94
CA ARG A 145 0.91 -10.17 -8.26
C ARG A 145 0.17 -10.11 -9.58
N LEU A 146 0.84 -10.32 -10.71
CA LEU A 146 0.25 -10.11 -12.03
C LEU A 146 -0.84 -11.14 -12.36
N MET A 147 -0.53 -12.43 -12.29
CA MET A 147 -1.47 -13.50 -12.64
C MET A 147 -2.61 -13.61 -11.63
N TYR A 148 -2.31 -13.47 -10.33
CA TYR A 148 -3.32 -13.50 -9.29
C TYR A 148 -4.32 -12.35 -9.47
N MET A 149 -3.86 -11.09 -9.48
CA MET A 149 -4.75 -9.94 -9.55
C MET A 149 -5.45 -9.82 -10.91
N GLY A 150 -4.76 -10.18 -12.00
CA GLY A 150 -5.39 -10.29 -13.32
C GLY A 150 -6.54 -11.30 -13.33
N SER A 151 -6.36 -12.46 -12.69
CA SER A 151 -7.41 -13.48 -12.56
C SER A 151 -8.56 -13.01 -11.69
N GLU A 152 -8.28 -12.27 -10.59
CA GLU A 152 -9.31 -11.66 -9.74
C GLU A 152 -10.13 -10.61 -10.53
N ALA A 153 -9.47 -9.76 -11.32
CA ALA A 153 -10.12 -8.77 -12.15
C ALA A 153 -10.97 -9.42 -13.26
N LEU A 154 -10.48 -10.52 -13.87
CA LEU A 154 -11.21 -11.29 -14.86
C LEU A 154 -12.46 -11.96 -14.24
N ARG A 155 -12.31 -12.61 -13.06
CA ARG A 155 -13.46 -13.24 -12.34
C ARG A 155 -14.52 -12.22 -11.94
N ALA A 156 -14.13 -11.01 -11.63
CA ALA A 156 -15.06 -9.90 -11.34
C ALA A 156 -15.71 -9.30 -12.60
N GLY A 157 -15.35 -9.76 -13.80
CA GLY A 157 -15.87 -9.23 -15.07
C GLY A 157 -15.31 -7.83 -15.42
N GLN A 158 -14.26 -7.38 -14.73
CA GLN A 158 -13.66 -6.05 -14.94
C GLN A 158 -12.50 -6.06 -15.95
N LEU A 159 -11.88 -7.22 -16.19
CA LEU A 159 -10.78 -7.39 -17.15
C LEU A 159 -11.24 -8.29 -18.31
N PRO A 160 -11.08 -7.88 -19.59
CA PRO A 160 -11.38 -8.74 -20.73
C PRO A 160 -10.45 -9.96 -20.80
N THR A 161 -10.95 -11.11 -21.29
CA THR A 161 -10.16 -12.35 -21.43
C THR A 161 -8.93 -12.16 -22.30
N VAL A 162 -9.02 -11.36 -23.37
CA VAL A 162 -7.88 -11.05 -24.24
C VAL A 162 -6.75 -10.36 -23.49
N MET A 163 -7.08 -9.47 -22.54
CA MET A 163 -6.10 -8.79 -21.72
C MET A 163 -5.39 -9.77 -20.79
N MET A 164 -6.14 -10.69 -20.17
CA MET A 164 -5.54 -11.73 -19.33
C MET A 164 -4.56 -12.63 -20.12
N SER A 165 -4.88 -12.96 -21.36
CA SER A 165 -3.97 -13.72 -22.24
C SER A 165 -2.68 -12.95 -22.54
N ARG A 166 -2.78 -11.63 -22.75
CA ARG A 166 -1.60 -10.76 -22.97
C ARG A 166 -0.75 -10.62 -21.71
N ILE A 167 -1.38 -10.49 -20.54
CA ILE A 167 -0.68 -10.53 -19.25
C ILE A 167 0.10 -11.84 -19.12
N GLY A 168 -0.52 -12.98 -19.45
CA GLY A 168 0.16 -14.28 -19.44
C GLY A 168 1.35 -14.34 -20.41
N ALA A 169 1.24 -13.75 -21.60
CA ALA A 169 2.34 -13.67 -22.58
C ALA A 169 3.50 -12.79 -22.08
N LEU A 170 3.20 -11.66 -21.40
CA LEU A 170 4.20 -10.84 -20.74
C LEU A 170 4.89 -11.62 -19.61
N CYS A 171 4.10 -12.25 -18.76
CA CYS A 171 4.59 -13.04 -17.62
C CYS A 171 5.54 -14.17 -18.00
N ALA A 172 5.34 -14.77 -19.19
CA ALA A 172 6.24 -15.80 -19.71
C ALA A 172 7.63 -15.28 -20.14
N ASN A 173 7.85 -13.97 -20.11
CA ASN A 173 9.07 -13.31 -20.57
C ASN A 173 9.55 -12.20 -19.64
N LEU A 174 9.19 -12.22 -18.36
CA LEU A 174 9.56 -11.17 -17.38
C LEU A 174 11.08 -11.00 -17.25
N ASP A 175 11.83 -12.06 -17.39
CA ASP A 175 13.30 -12.11 -17.34
C ASP A 175 14.00 -11.27 -18.43
N LYS A 176 13.26 -10.82 -19.44
CA LYS A 176 13.80 -9.89 -20.47
C LYS A 176 13.98 -8.47 -19.91
N TRP A 177 13.23 -8.09 -18.88
CA TRP A 177 13.18 -6.73 -18.34
C TRP A 177 13.51 -6.65 -16.87
N LEU A 178 13.18 -7.71 -16.11
CA LEU A 178 13.42 -7.78 -14.66
C LEU A 178 14.54 -8.76 -14.36
N THR A 179 15.29 -8.44 -13.32
CA THR A 179 16.30 -9.32 -12.72
C THR A 179 15.95 -9.58 -11.26
N GLU A 180 16.51 -10.63 -10.68
CA GLU A 180 16.39 -10.85 -9.25
C GLU A 180 17.08 -9.72 -8.48
N PRO A 181 16.41 -9.03 -7.53
CA PRO A 181 17.06 -8.06 -6.67
C PRO A 181 18.04 -8.76 -5.72
N SER A 182 18.97 -7.99 -5.17
CA SER A 182 20.00 -8.51 -4.25
C SER A 182 19.44 -9.13 -2.97
N ALA A 183 18.31 -8.66 -2.50
CA ALA A 183 17.58 -9.18 -1.35
C ALA A 183 16.12 -8.68 -1.37
N PRO A 184 15.18 -9.46 -0.79
CA PRO A 184 13.82 -9.00 -0.54
C PRO A 184 13.83 -7.85 0.48
N SER A 185 13.22 -6.71 0.13
CA SER A 185 13.10 -5.51 0.98
C SER A 185 11.68 -5.36 1.51
N LEU A 186 11.54 -4.97 2.78
CA LEU A 186 10.23 -4.60 3.34
C LEU A 186 9.71 -3.34 2.67
N ILE A 187 8.47 -3.37 2.20
CA ILE A 187 7.78 -2.22 1.58
C ILE A 187 6.49 -1.87 2.34
N HIS A 188 6.05 -0.63 2.21
CA HIS A 188 4.72 -0.20 2.66
C HIS A 188 3.62 -0.78 1.74
N GLY A 189 3.86 -0.82 0.44
CA GLY A 189 3.05 -1.51 -0.56
C GLY A 189 1.87 -0.71 -1.13
N ASP A 190 1.48 0.44 -0.52
CA ASP A 190 0.38 1.29 -1.02
C ASP A 190 0.72 2.79 -0.90
N MET A 191 1.81 3.21 -1.57
CA MET A 191 2.40 4.56 -1.46
C MET A 191 1.77 5.57 -2.42
N TRP A 192 0.50 5.89 -2.23
CA TRP A 192 -0.16 7.00 -2.92
C TRP A 192 -0.44 8.17 -1.95
N SER A 193 -0.74 9.35 -2.49
CA SER A 193 -0.85 10.60 -1.70
C SER A 193 -1.93 10.56 -0.61
N GLY A 194 -2.96 9.72 -0.76
CA GLY A 194 -4.01 9.54 0.26
C GLY A 194 -3.52 8.85 1.53
N ASN A 195 -2.46 8.06 1.43
CA ASN A 195 -1.88 7.32 2.55
C ASN A 195 -0.72 8.07 3.22
N VAL A 196 -0.36 9.26 2.71
CA VAL A 196 0.74 10.09 3.22
C VAL A 196 0.20 11.24 4.05
N LEU A 197 0.43 11.22 5.35
CA LEU A 197 0.09 12.32 6.25
C LEU A 197 1.28 13.25 6.43
N CYS A 198 1.03 14.56 6.34
CA CYS A 198 2.08 15.57 6.46
C CYS A 198 1.74 16.61 7.54
N ALA A 199 2.75 17.02 8.29
CA ALA A 199 2.68 18.14 9.22
C ALA A 199 4.05 18.82 9.36
N ALA A 200 4.06 20.13 9.46
CA ALA A 200 5.29 20.94 9.65
C ALA A 200 6.41 20.63 8.62
N GLY A 201 6.03 20.40 7.34
CA GLY A 201 6.98 20.13 6.26
C GLY A 201 7.61 18.73 6.28
N ARG A 202 7.07 17.80 7.08
CA ARG A 202 7.57 16.42 7.18
C ARG A 202 6.42 15.40 7.05
N ILE A 203 6.75 14.18 6.70
CA ILE A 203 5.83 13.04 6.83
C ILE A 203 5.57 12.84 8.33
N SER A 204 4.31 12.97 8.74
CA SER A 204 3.84 12.75 10.11
C SER A 204 3.27 11.34 10.30
N GLY A 205 2.92 10.67 9.21
CA GLY A 205 2.44 9.30 9.23
C GLY A 205 2.21 8.71 7.86
N LEU A 206 2.29 7.37 7.81
CA LEU A 206 1.86 6.54 6.70
C LEU A 206 0.77 5.59 7.21
N ILE A 207 -0.29 5.43 6.44
CA ILE A 207 -1.50 4.66 6.81
C ILE A 207 -1.88 3.69 5.69
N ASP A 208 -2.80 2.77 5.97
CA ASP A 208 -3.37 1.83 5.00
C ASP A 208 -2.29 1.00 4.26
N PRO A 209 -1.40 0.31 5.00
CA PRO A 209 -0.30 -0.44 4.38
C PRO A 209 -0.78 -1.71 3.67
N ALA A 210 0.03 -2.19 2.73
CA ALA A 210 -0.13 -3.46 2.03
C ALA A 210 1.22 -4.22 2.01
N ILE A 211 1.78 -4.45 3.19
CA ILE A 211 3.17 -4.87 3.40
C ILE A 211 3.48 -6.27 2.88
N TYR A 212 4.68 -6.41 2.38
CA TYR A 212 5.39 -7.67 2.13
C TYR A 212 6.86 -7.39 1.81
N TYR A 213 7.66 -8.43 1.68
CA TYR A 213 9.04 -8.31 1.21
C TYR A 213 9.11 -8.51 -0.30
N ALA A 214 9.68 -7.53 -1.00
CA ALA A 214 9.61 -7.36 -2.44
C ALA A 214 10.94 -6.84 -3.03
N ASP A 215 10.99 -6.69 -4.35
CA ASP A 215 11.88 -5.73 -4.99
C ASP A 215 11.39 -4.30 -4.66
N PRO A 216 12.21 -3.44 -4.01
CA PRO A 216 11.78 -2.09 -3.63
C PRO A 216 11.40 -1.21 -4.83
N GLU A 217 11.83 -1.52 -6.05
CA GLU A 217 11.45 -0.78 -7.25
C GLU A 217 9.94 -0.82 -7.53
N ILE A 218 9.20 -1.85 -7.04
CA ILE A 218 7.73 -1.90 -7.18
C ILE A 218 7.05 -0.76 -6.41
N GLU A 219 7.57 -0.41 -5.23
CA GLU A 219 7.05 0.72 -4.44
C GLU A 219 7.43 2.07 -5.08
N LEU A 220 8.67 2.20 -5.56
CA LEU A 220 9.12 3.38 -6.29
C LEU A 220 8.29 3.61 -7.56
N ALA A 221 7.95 2.54 -8.29
CA ALA A 221 7.08 2.61 -9.45
C ALA A 221 5.68 3.11 -9.06
N PHE A 222 5.10 2.56 -8.00
CA PHE A 222 3.77 2.96 -7.54
C PHE A 222 3.71 4.45 -7.13
N ILE A 223 4.75 4.98 -6.50
CA ILE A 223 4.88 6.42 -6.20
C ILE A 223 4.71 7.27 -7.45
N THR A 224 5.23 6.82 -8.59
CA THR A 224 5.12 7.57 -9.87
C THR A 224 3.72 7.48 -10.48
N LEU A 225 2.97 6.40 -10.24
CA LEU A 225 1.71 6.11 -10.92
C LEU A 225 0.66 7.20 -10.67
N PHE A 226 0.58 7.70 -9.44
CA PHE A 226 -0.34 8.76 -9.03
C PHE A 226 0.36 10.07 -8.66
N GLY A 227 1.66 10.20 -8.94
CA GLY A 227 2.42 11.41 -8.67
C GLY A 227 2.48 11.76 -7.18
N THR A 228 2.64 10.77 -6.32
CA THR A 228 2.71 10.94 -4.86
C THR A 228 3.88 11.82 -4.46
N PHE A 229 5.05 11.53 -5.00
CA PHE A 229 6.26 12.30 -4.85
C PHE A 229 6.87 12.62 -6.23
N GLY A 230 7.68 13.68 -6.28
CA GLY A 230 8.36 14.14 -7.48
C GLY A 230 9.88 14.12 -7.34
N ASP A 231 10.56 15.03 -8.07
CA ASP A 231 12.01 15.06 -8.21
C ASP A 231 12.76 15.17 -6.89
N ALA A 232 12.23 15.91 -5.92
CA ALA A 232 12.86 16.06 -4.60
C ALA A 232 12.95 14.73 -3.84
N PHE A 233 11.97 13.84 -4.01
CA PHE A 233 11.99 12.49 -3.46
C PHE A 233 13.01 11.62 -4.19
N PHE A 234 12.89 11.50 -5.52
CA PHE A 234 13.73 10.59 -6.30
C PHE A 234 15.20 10.96 -6.27
N SER A 235 15.54 12.27 -6.28
CA SER A 235 16.91 12.72 -6.11
C SER A 235 17.48 12.33 -4.75
N ARG A 236 16.71 12.57 -3.67
CA ARG A 236 17.15 12.22 -2.32
C ARG A 236 17.22 10.69 -2.11
N TYR A 237 16.27 9.94 -2.65
CA TYR A 237 16.30 8.48 -2.57
C TYR A 237 17.53 7.92 -3.28
N ALA A 238 17.85 8.40 -4.48
CA ALA A 238 19.03 7.96 -5.24
C ALA A 238 20.37 8.26 -4.55
N GLU A 239 20.44 9.33 -3.73
CA GLU A 239 21.61 9.61 -2.89
C GLU A 239 21.81 8.55 -1.79
N LEU A 240 20.71 8.02 -1.26
CA LEU A 240 20.72 7.07 -0.14
C LEU A 240 20.77 5.61 -0.63
N ARG A 241 19.99 5.31 -1.65
CA ARG A 241 19.82 3.97 -2.23
C ARG A 241 19.65 4.10 -3.75
N PRO A 242 20.74 4.05 -4.53
CA PRO A 242 20.66 4.17 -5.98
C PRO A 242 19.80 3.04 -6.59
N THR A 243 18.87 3.40 -7.47
CA THR A 243 18.17 2.45 -8.33
C THR A 243 19.08 1.97 -9.46
N ALA A 244 18.88 0.76 -9.95
CA ALA A 244 19.60 0.29 -11.11
C ALA A 244 19.23 1.10 -12.38
N GLU A 245 20.17 1.24 -13.32
CA GLU A 245 19.95 1.86 -14.61
C GLU A 245 18.73 1.21 -15.30
N GLY A 246 17.93 1.99 -16.04
CA GLY A 246 16.75 1.52 -16.74
C GLY A 246 15.46 1.44 -15.89
N PHE A 247 15.47 1.86 -14.64
CA PHE A 247 14.26 1.84 -13.81
C PHE A 247 13.13 2.67 -14.45
N PHE A 248 13.36 3.93 -14.77
CA PHE A 248 12.33 4.82 -15.32
C PHE A 248 11.95 4.47 -16.76
N GLU A 249 12.89 4.00 -17.53
CA GLU A 249 12.73 3.72 -18.97
C GLU A 249 12.10 2.37 -19.25
N GLU A 250 12.39 1.36 -18.40
CA GLU A 250 12.04 -0.03 -18.67
C GLU A 250 11.16 -0.65 -17.60
N ARG A 251 11.56 -0.61 -16.30
CA ARG A 251 10.93 -1.42 -15.26
C ARG A 251 9.74 -0.76 -14.57
N ARG A 252 9.74 0.57 -14.44
CA ARG A 252 8.69 1.34 -13.77
C ARG A 252 7.29 0.98 -14.24
N ASP A 253 7.05 1.02 -15.55
CA ASP A 253 5.73 0.78 -16.11
C ASP A 253 5.32 -0.70 -15.95
N LEU A 254 6.29 -1.61 -15.99
CA LEU A 254 6.05 -3.03 -15.76
C LEU A 254 5.59 -3.30 -14.30
N TYR A 255 6.26 -2.70 -13.32
CA TYR A 255 5.83 -2.78 -11.93
C TYR A 255 4.46 -2.13 -11.69
N ASN A 256 4.16 -1.04 -12.38
CA ASN A 256 2.87 -0.36 -12.29
C ASN A 256 1.68 -1.19 -12.82
N LEU A 257 1.91 -2.30 -13.53
CA LEU A 257 0.84 -3.22 -13.90
C LEU A 257 0.12 -3.78 -12.67
N TYR A 258 0.85 -4.09 -11.58
CA TYR A 258 0.20 -4.65 -10.39
C TYR A 258 -0.80 -3.68 -9.75
N PRO A 259 -0.45 -2.48 -9.32
CA PRO A 259 -1.43 -1.54 -8.77
C PRO A 259 -2.52 -1.15 -9.78
N LEU A 260 -2.23 -1.11 -11.08
CA LEU A 260 -3.26 -0.89 -12.10
C LEU A 260 -4.26 -2.05 -12.16
N LEU A 261 -3.82 -3.30 -12.04
CA LEU A 261 -4.71 -4.47 -11.96
C LEU A 261 -5.57 -4.45 -10.70
N VAL A 262 -5.02 -3.99 -9.56
CA VAL A 262 -5.80 -3.73 -8.34
C VAL A 262 -6.91 -2.70 -8.63
N HIS A 263 -6.58 -1.59 -9.30
CA HIS A 263 -7.58 -0.57 -9.66
C HIS A 263 -8.59 -1.07 -10.70
N VAL A 264 -8.16 -1.90 -11.66
CA VAL A 264 -9.10 -2.59 -12.57
C VAL A 264 -10.08 -3.46 -11.78
N ARG A 265 -9.58 -4.24 -10.81
CA ARG A 265 -10.42 -5.12 -9.99
C ARG A 265 -11.44 -4.33 -9.16
N LEU A 266 -11.06 -3.18 -8.63
CA LEU A 266 -11.90 -2.34 -7.77
C LEU A 266 -12.86 -1.45 -8.58
N PHE A 267 -12.40 -0.86 -9.67
CA PHE A 267 -13.10 0.25 -10.33
C PHE A 267 -13.34 0.01 -11.83
N GLY A 268 -12.62 -0.91 -12.49
CA GLY A 268 -12.72 -1.14 -13.93
C GLY A 268 -12.38 0.10 -14.77
N GLY A 269 -13.14 0.34 -15.83
CA GLY A 269 -13.14 1.61 -16.56
C GLY A 269 -11.81 1.95 -17.25
N SER A 270 -11.32 3.18 -17.06
CA SER A 270 -10.11 3.70 -17.71
C SER A 270 -8.82 2.98 -17.28
N TYR A 271 -8.80 2.29 -16.15
CA TYR A 271 -7.64 1.51 -15.72
C TYR A 271 -7.33 0.35 -16.64
N VAL A 272 -8.33 -0.22 -17.31
CA VAL A 272 -8.15 -1.25 -18.36
C VAL A 272 -7.33 -0.68 -19.52
N GLN A 273 -7.59 0.57 -19.92
CA GLN A 273 -6.84 1.23 -20.99
C GLN A 273 -5.37 1.49 -20.57
N SER A 274 -5.13 1.82 -19.31
CA SER A 274 -3.77 1.98 -18.79
C SER A 274 -2.99 0.65 -18.84
N VAL A 275 -3.64 -0.46 -18.43
CA VAL A 275 -3.06 -1.80 -18.56
C VAL A 275 -2.78 -2.13 -20.03
N ASP A 276 -3.72 -1.85 -20.94
CA ASP A 276 -3.55 -2.06 -22.39
C ASP A 276 -2.33 -1.32 -22.96
N ALA A 277 -2.19 -0.04 -22.61
CA ALA A 277 -1.08 0.78 -23.06
C ALA A 277 0.29 0.23 -22.61
N ILE A 278 0.36 -0.26 -21.36
CA ILE A 278 1.59 -0.88 -20.86
C ILE A 278 1.86 -2.20 -21.59
N LEU A 279 0.88 -3.08 -21.74
CA LEU A 279 1.07 -4.35 -22.46
C LEU A 279 1.54 -4.12 -23.92
N ALA A 280 0.97 -3.12 -24.61
CA ALA A 280 1.40 -2.74 -25.94
C ALA A 280 2.87 -2.27 -25.98
N ARG A 281 3.33 -1.53 -24.96
CA ARG A 281 4.73 -1.10 -24.84
C ARG A 281 5.70 -2.27 -24.76
N TYR A 282 5.31 -3.38 -24.13
CA TYR A 282 6.15 -4.59 -24.03
C TYR A 282 5.89 -5.59 -25.16
N GLY A 283 5.12 -5.21 -26.18
CA GLY A 283 4.95 -5.99 -27.42
C GLY A 283 3.99 -7.18 -27.30
N VAL A 284 3.08 -7.15 -26.36
CA VAL A 284 2.06 -8.19 -26.15
C VAL A 284 0.64 -7.66 -26.27
#